data_b62953b206d29eafc5fbff8c0a4ee141
#
_entry.id   b62953b206d29eafc5fbff8c0a4ee141
#
_cell.length_a   1.000
_cell.length_b   1.000
_cell.length_c   1.000
_cell.angle_alpha   90.00
_cell.angle_beta   90.00
_cell.angle_gamma   90.00
#
_symmetry.space_group_name_H-M   'P 1'
#
loop_
_entity.id
_entity.type
_entity.pdbx_description
1 polymer ?
#
loop_
_entity_poly.entity_id
_entity_poly.type
_entity_poly.pdbx_seq_one_letter_code
_entity_poly.pdbx_strand_id
1 'polypeptide(L)'
;MAILHITKENFEKEVLQSKEPVVVDFWASWCGPCRHEMPNVKAAYEKYASKGFEVISISIDKKQKPWRTAIEELGMNWIQVLNVDAADVYGIYAIPKTFLVDPKGIVVAKDLRSKKLEKTLFNLLE
;
A
#
# COMPACT_ATOMS: atom_id res chain seq x y z
N MET A 1 -4.85 11.41 -7.38
CA MET A 1 -4.63 9.95 -7.27
C MET A 1 -3.96 9.44 -8.52
N ALA A 2 -2.86 8.73 -8.39
CA ALA A 2 -2.15 8.10 -9.49
C ALA A 2 -2.52 6.61 -9.57
N ILE A 3 -2.85 6.13 -10.75
CA ILE A 3 -3.14 4.73 -10.99
C ILE A 3 -2.08 4.19 -11.94
N LEU A 4 -1.33 3.17 -11.48
CA LEU A 4 -0.22 2.59 -12.22
C LEU A 4 -0.48 1.12 -12.50
N HIS A 5 -0.05 0.68 -13.68
CA HIS A 5 0.07 -0.74 -13.98
C HIS A 5 1.48 -1.16 -13.59
N ILE A 6 1.61 -1.91 -12.50
CA ILE A 6 2.94 -2.32 -12.05
C ILE A 6 3.33 -3.62 -12.72
N THR A 7 4.44 -3.55 -13.44
CA THR A 7 5.21 -4.68 -13.90
C THR A 7 6.34 -4.91 -12.90
N LYS A 8 7.11 -5.97 -13.08
CA LYS A 8 8.30 -6.23 -12.29
C LYS A 8 9.27 -5.03 -12.33
N GLU A 9 9.41 -4.41 -13.51
CA GLU A 9 10.31 -3.27 -13.72
C GLU A 9 9.82 -2.01 -13.01
N ASN A 10 8.52 -1.73 -13.12
CA ASN A 10 7.91 -0.58 -12.45
C ASN A 10 7.97 -0.69 -10.94
N PHE A 11 7.77 -1.90 -10.39
CA PHE A 11 7.84 -2.13 -8.96
C PHE A 11 9.21 -1.73 -8.42
N GLU A 12 10.27 -2.14 -9.10
CA GLU A 12 11.62 -1.77 -8.70
C GLU A 12 11.80 -0.26 -8.69
N LYS A 13 11.35 0.42 -9.74
CA LYS A 13 11.47 1.88 -9.86
C LYS A 13 10.62 2.63 -8.84
N GLU A 14 9.35 2.26 -8.70
CA GLU A 14 8.40 2.99 -7.85
C GLU A 14 8.56 2.69 -6.37
N VAL A 15 8.98 1.48 -6.03
CA VAL A 15 9.09 1.03 -4.64
C VAL A 15 10.54 0.94 -4.18
N LEU A 16 11.34 0.12 -4.88
CA LEU A 16 12.70 -0.18 -4.42
C LEU A 16 13.69 0.96 -4.65
N GLN A 17 13.43 1.84 -5.61
CA GLN A 17 14.28 3.00 -5.90
C GLN A 17 13.67 4.32 -5.43
N SER A 18 12.62 4.27 -4.63
CA SER A 18 12.04 5.47 -4.05
C SER A 18 13.03 6.14 -3.10
N LYS A 19 13.06 7.48 -3.12
CA LYS A 19 13.88 8.26 -2.20
C LYS A 19 13.26 8.35 -0.81
N GLU A 20 12.01 7.94 -0.66
CA GLU A 20 11.26 7.98 0.57
C GLU A 20 10.86 6.57 1.00
N PRO A 21 10.61 6.34 2.30
CA PRO A 21 10.02 5.07 2.74
C PRO A 21 8.65 4.86 2.08
N VAL A 22 8.36 3.62 1.72
CA VAL A 22 7.11 3.27 1.04
C VAL A 22 6.36 2.22 1.84
N VAL A 23 5.09 2.48 2.16
CA VAL A 23 4.19 1.46 2.68
C VAL A 23 3.55 0.77 1.48
N VAL A 24 3.79 -0.53 1.34
CA VAL A 24 3.18 -1.35 0.30
C VAL A 24 2.04 -2.13 0.93
N ASP A 25 0.83 -1.93 0.42
CA ASP A 25 -0.40 -2.50 0.97
C ASP A 25 -1.07 -3.42 -0.07
N PHE A 26 -1.08 -4.72 0.19
CA PHE A 26 -1.79 -5.69 -0.66
C PHE A 26 -3.21 -5.87 -0.13
N TRP A 27 -4.19 -5.71 -1.03
CA TRP A 27 -5.61 -5.71 -0.66
C TRP A 27 -6.50 -6.18 -1.81
N ALA A 28 -7.80 -6.22 -1.58
CA ALA A 28 -8.79 -6.42 -2.62
C ALA A 28 -10.12 -5.77 -2.21
N SER A 29 -10.92 -5.37 -3.19
CA SER A 29 -12.20 -4.70 -2.95
C SER A 29 -13.20 -5.58 -2.19
N TRP A 30 -13.07 -6.90 -2.32
CA TRP A 30 -13.94 -7.89 -1.66
C TRP A 30 -13.44 -8.30 -0.28
N CYS A 31 -12.32 -7.80 0.17
CA CYS A 31 -11.70 -8.16 1.43
C CYS A 31 -12.22 -7.25 2.55
N GLY A 32 -13.05 -7.78 3.44
CA GLY A 32 -13.62 -7.02 4.56
C GLY A 32 -12.56 -6.41 5.47
N PRO A 33 -11.61 -7.20 6.01
CA PRO A 33 -10.54 -6.65 6.85
C PRO A 33 -9.70 -5.60 6.16
N CYS A 34 -9.46 -5.72 4.84
CA CYS A 34 -8.74 -4.73 4.06
C CYS A 34 -9.48 -3.39 4.04
N ARG A 35 -10.79 -3.44 3.78
CA ARG A 35 -11.63 -2.24 3.77
C ARG A 35 -11.71 -1.59 5.15
N HIS A 36 -11.78 -2.42 6.18
CA HIS A 36 -11.83 -1.95 7.57
C HIS A 36 -10.54 -1.20 7.95
N GLU A 37 -9.40 -1.60 7.42
CA GLU A 37 -8.10 -0.98 7.71
C GLU A 37 -7.85 0.31 6.93
N MET A 38 -8.52 0.53 5.81
CA MET A 38 -8.26 1.69 4.95
C MET A 38 -8.38 3.06 5.63
N PRO A 39 -9.33 3.30 6.55
CA PRO A 39 -9.35 4.57 7.28
C PRO A 39 -8.05 4.84 8.05
N ASN A 40 -7.41 3.81 8.58
CA ASN A 40 -6.14 3.96 9.29
C ASN A 40 -5.00 4.30 8.32
N VAL A 41 -4.97 3.66 7.16
CA VAL A 41 -3.98 3.97 6.11
C VAL A 41 -4.17 5.39 5.62
N LYS A 42 -5.40 5.80 5.39
CA LYS A 42 -5.73 7.15 4.94
C LYS A 42 -5.31 8.20 5.96
N ALA A 43 -5.61 7.99 7.24
CA ALA A 43 -5.21 8.89 8.31
C ALA A 43 -3.69 9.02 8.39
N ALA A 44 -2.97 7.92 8.27
CA ALA A 44 -1.51 7.92 8.28
C ALA A 44 -0.96 8.68 7.07
N TYR A 45 -1.53 8.45 5.90
CA TYR A 45 -1.10 9.15 4.68
C TYR A 45 -1.30 10.67 4.80
N GLU A 46 -2.47 11.10 5.26
CA GLU A 46 -2.78 12.52 5.43
C GLU A 46 -1.85 13.19 6.46
N LYS A 47 -1.47 12.46 7.50
CA LYS A 47 -0.61 12.99 8.55
C LYS A 47 0.87 13.04 8.17
N TYR A 48 1.36 12.02 7.49
CA TYR A 48 2.81 11.82 7.31
C TYR A 48 3.32 11.96 5.88
N ALA A 49 2.47 12.05 4.86
CA ALA A 49 2.94 12.15 3.47
C ALA A 49 3.86 13.34 3.25
N SER A 50 3.52 14.49 3.85
CA SER A 50 4.33 15.71 3.75
C SER A 50 5.66 15.61 4.50
N LYS A 51 5.81 14.61 5.36
CA LYS A 51 7.03 14.37 6.14
C LYS A 51 7.97 13.37 5.47
N GLY A 52 7.61 12.91 4.27
CA GLY A 52 8.49 12.10 3.45
C GLY A 52 8.19 10.61 3.48
N PHE A 53 6.94 10.21 3.23
CA PHE A 53 6.65 8.80 2.97
C PHE A 53 5.58 8.68 1.89
N GLU A 54 5.50 7.50 1.30
CA GLU A 54 4.54 7.20 0.24
C GLU A 54 3.78 5.92 0.54
N VAL A 55 2.59 5.78 -0.02
CA VAL A 55 1.80 4.56 0.06
C VAL A 55 1.51 4.07 -1.34
N ILE A 56 1.69 2.77 -1.56
CA ILE A 56 1.28 2.10 -2.81
C ILE A 56 0.39 0.94 -2.41
N SER A 57 -0.88 1.00 -2.82
CA SER A 57 -1.81 -0.11 -2.60
C SER A 57 -1.92 -0.95 -3.86
N ILE A 58 -1.64 -2.24 -3.72
CA ILE A 58 -1.66 -3.21 -4.81
C ILE A 58 -2.85 -4.13 -4.62
N SER A 59 -3.84 -4.02 -5.52
CA SER A 59 -5.02 -4.86 -5.47
C SER A 59 -4.82 -6.15 -6.25
N ILE A 60 -5.30 -7.25 -5.66
CA ILE A 60 -5.36 -8.55 -6.34
C ILE A 60 -6.75 -8.82 -6.94
N ASP A 61 -7.58 -7.79 -7.08
CA ASP A 61 -8.87 -7.92 -7.77
C ASP A 61 -8.68 -8.45 -9.19
N LYS A 62 -9.62 -9.25 -9.64
CA LYS A 62 -9.61 -9.78 -11.02
C LYS A 62 -10.19 -8.80 -12.01
N LYS A 63 -11.03 -7.85 -11.55
CA LYS A 63 -11.75 -6.91 -12.41
C LYS A 63 -11.50 -5.48 -12.01
N GLN A 64 -11.38 -4.63 -13.02
CA GLN A 64 -11.09 -3.21 -12.83
C GLN A 64 -12.22 -2.44 -12.15
N LYS A 65 -13.47 -2.73 -12.50
CA LYS A 65 -14.63 -1.96 -12.02
C LYS A 65 -14.80 -2.01 -10.49
N PRO A 66 -14.86 -3.20 -9.85
CA PRO A 66 -14.94 -3.25 -8.37
C PRO A 66 -13.77 -2.56 -7.69
N TRP A 67 -12.58 -2.69 -8.25
CA TRP A 67 -11.38 -2.05 -7.76
C TRP A 67 -11.51 -0.52 -7.77
N ARG A 68 -11.92 0.06 -8.89
CA ARG A 68 -12.11 1.53 -9.01
C ARG A 68 -13.20 2.04 -8.10
N THR A 69 -14.31 1.30 -8.00
CA THR A 69 -15.42 1.66 -7.12
C THR A 69 -14.98 1.71 -5.65
N ALA A 70 -14.24 0.70 -5.21
CA ALA A 70 -13.75 0.66 -3.83
C ALA A 70 -12.76 1.80 -3.54
N ILE A 71 -11.88 2.14 -4.47
CA ILE A 71 -10.95 3.27 -4.33
C ILE A 71 -11.74 4.56 -4.07
N GLU A 72 -12.80 4.80 -4.84
CA GLU A 72 -13.66 5.96 -4.64
C GLU A 72 -14.38 5.95 -3.29
N GLU A 73 -15.02 4.83 -2.99
CA GLU A 73 -15.78 4.68 -1.73
C GLU A 73 -14.89 4.88 -0.51
N LEU A 74 -13.66 4.41 -0.54
CA LEU A 74 -12.72 4.45 0.58
C LEU A 74 -11.86 5.71 0.58
N GLY A 75 -11.95 6.54 -0.46
CA GLY A 75 -11.17 7.77 -0.56
C GLY A 75 -9.67 7.53 -0.56
N MET A 76 -9.22 6.53 -1.29
CA MET A 76 -7.80 6.14 -1.35
C MET A 76 -7.04 7.04 -2.32
N ASN A 77 -6.55 8.17 -1.85
CA ASN A 77 -5.90 9.21 -2.67
C ASN A 77 -4.38 9.12 -2.70
N TRP A 78 -3.87 7.92 -2.81
CA TRP A 78 -2.45 7.61 -3.02
C TRP A 78 -2.30 6.66 -4.21
N ILE A 79 -1.09 6.20 -4.50
CA ILE A 79 -0.81 5.36 -5.66
C ILE A 79 -1.57 4.04 -5.59
N GLN A 80 -2.31 3.74 -6.63
CA GLN A 80 -3.14 2.53 -6.73
C GLN A 80 -2.69 1.67 -7.91
N VAL A 81 -2.59 0.37 -7.66
CA VAL A 81 -2.15 -0.61 -8.66
C VAL A 81 -3.12 -1.78 -8.68
N LEU A 82 -3.43 -2.25 -9.88
CA LEU A 82 -4.19 -3.48 -10.06
C LEU A 82 -3.27 -4.55 -10.65
N ASN A 83 -3.05 -5.62 -9.88
CA ASN A 83 -2.23 -6.75 -10.33
C ASN A 83 -2.77 -8.04 -9.73
N VAL A 84 -3.60 -8.75 -10.51
CA VAL A 84 -4.25 -9.99 -10.06
C VAL A 84 -3.24 -11.08 -9.67
N ASP A 85 -2.05 -11.07 -10.27
CA ASP A 85 -1.02 -12.07 -10.03
C ASP A 85 -0.09 -11.74 -8.86
N ALA A 86 -0.27 -10.57 -8.24
CA ALA A 86 0.62 -10.11 -7.17
C ALA A 86 0.71 -11.09 -6.00
N ALA A 87 -0.40 -11.73 -5.63
CA ALA A 87 -0.41 -12.70 -4.54
C ALA A 87 0.57 -13.85 -4.83
N ASP A 88 0.55 -14.39 -6.04
CA ASP A 88 1.43 -15.49 -6.43
C ASP A 88 2.88 -15.03 -6.60
N VAL A 89 3.08 -13.88 -7.25
CA VAL A 89 4.42 -13.34 -7.54
C VAL A 89 5.19 -13.00 -6.26
N TYR A 90 4.50 -12.42 -5.27
CA TYR A 90 5.14 -11.95 -4.04
C TYR A 90 4.91 -12.87 -2.84
N GLY A 91 4.29 -14.04 -3.04
CA GLY A 91 4.07 -15.00 -1.98
C GLY A 91 3.09 -14.50 -0.91
N ILE A 92 2.07 -13.78 -1.31
CA ILE A 92 1.07 -13.22 -0.39
C ILE A 92 -0.07 -14.22 -0.23
N TYR A 93 -0.17 -14.82 0.95
CA TYR A 93 -1.18 -15.85 1.24
C TYR A 93 -2.37 -15.35 2.05
N ALA A 94 -2.28 -14.14 2.59
CA ALA A 94 -3.36 -13.51 3.36
C ALA A 94 -3.33 -12.02 3.14
N ILE A 95 -4.49 -11.39 3.03
CA ILE A 95 -4.64 -9.95 2.91
C ILE A 95 -5.57 -9.44 4.03
N PRO A 96 -5.42 -8.19 4.51
CA PRO A 96 -4.41 -7.22 4.09
C PRO A 96 -2.99 -7.65 4.48
N LYS A 97 -2.02 -7.28 3.65
CA LYS A 97 -0.62 -7.53 3.93
C LYS A 97 0.15 -6.23 3.65
N THR A 98 0.84 -5.72 4.66
CA THR A 98 1.52 -4.44 4.56
C THR A 98 3.00 -4.58 4.89
N PHE A 99 3.82 -3.86 4.12
CA PHE A 99 5.26 -3.80 4.32
C PHE A 99 5.71 -2.36 4.30
N LEU A 100 6.72 -2.04 5.09
CA LEU A 100 7.42 -0.76 4.99
C LEU A 100 8.78 -1.04 4.35
N VAL A 101 9.03 -0.38 3.23
CA VAL A 101 10.27 -0.53 2.46
C VAL A 101 11.06 0.78 2.60
N ASP A 102 12.31 0.69 3.01
CA ASP A 102 13.15 1.88 3.17
C ASP A 102 13.72 2.34 1.81
N PRO A 103 14.37 3.53 1.75
CA PRO A 103 14.95 4.03 0.51
C PRO A 103 16.02 3.14 -0.11
N LYS A 104 16.55 2.18 0.63
CA LYS A 104 17.53 1.22 0.12
C LYS A 104 16.86 -0.03 -0.49
N GLY A 105 15.51 -0.08 -0.46
CA GLY A 105 14.76 -1.21 -0.97
C GLY A 105 14.63 -2.37 0.01
N ILE A 106 14.90 -2.14 1.29
CA ILE A 106 14.85 -3.17 2.32
C ILE A 106 13.54 -3.10 3.07
N VAL A 107 12.88 -4.26 3.26
CA VAL A 107 11.67 -4.36 4.08
C VAL A 107 12.09 -4.24 5.56
N VAL A 108 11.70 -3.14 6.18
CA VAL A 108 12.09 -2.84 7.57
C VAL A 108 10.97 -3.10 8.57
N ALA A 109 9.73 -3.27 8.12
CA ALA A 109 8.61 -3.63 8.97
C ALA A 109 7.53 -4.32 8.14
N LYS A 110 6.69 -5.11 8.80
CA LYS A 110 5.58 -5.84 8.15
C LYS A 110 4.38 -5.92 9.08
N ASP A 111 3.22 -6.27 8.49
CA ASP A 111 1.96 -6.42 9.22
C ASP A 111 1.57 -5.16 9.98
N LEU A 112 1.61 -4.03 9.26
CA LEU A 112 1.36 -2.71 9.82
C LEU A 112 -0.13 -2.40 9.80
N ARG A 113 -0.84 -2.80 10.86
CA ARG A 113 -2.27 -2.54 11.01
C ARG A 113 -2.54 -1.63 12.19
N SER A 114 -3.60 -0.82 12.07
CA SER A 114 -4.13 0.01 13.16
C SER A 114 -3.04 0.88 13.79
N LYS A 115 -2.90 0.80 15.10
CA LYS A 115 -1.94 1.61 15.85
C LYS A 115 -0.47 1.31 15.52
N LYS A 116 -0.19 0.10 15.03
CA LYS A 116 1.18 -0.28 14.67
C LYS A 116 1.69 0.53 13.49
N LEU A 117 0.83 0.81 12.50
CA LEU A 117 1.20 1.65 11.36
C LEU A 117 1.57 3.06 11.83
N GLU A 118 0.70 3.70 12.60
CA GLU A 118 0.95 5.05 13.09
C GLU A 118 2.21 5.11 13.95
N LYS A 119 2.37 4.16 14.88
CA LYS A 119 3.54 4.12 15.77
C LYS A 119 4.84 3.95 14.98
N THR A 120 4.83 3.09 13.97
CA THR A 120 6.01 2.86 13.13
C THR A 120 6.38 4.13 12.38
N LEU A 121 5.41 4.82 11.78
CA LEU A 121 5.66 6.06 11.06
C LEU A 121 6.08 7.20 12.00
N PHE A 122 5.47 7.26 13.18
CA PHE A 122 5.87 8.24 14.19
C PHE A 122 7.34 8.08 14.55
N ASN A 123 7.77 6.85 14.84
CA ASN A 123 9.16 6.58 15.21
C ASN A 123 10.14 6.83 14.06
N LEU A 124 9.70 6.64 12.81
CA LEU A 124 10.55 6.81 11.64
C LEU A 124 10.67 8.27 11.20
N LEU A 125 9.58 9.04 11.26
CA LEU A 125 9.46 10.36 10.64
C LEU A 125 9.43 11.53 11.63
N GLU A 126 9.27 11.25 12.90
CA GLU A 126 9.28 12.27 13.98
C GLU A 126 10.33 11.96 15.07
#